data_af8228a74857e9b0bfcea0834666dfc7
#
_entry.id   af8228a74857e9b0bfcea0834666dfc7
#
_cell.length_a   1.000
_cell.length_b   1.000
_cell.length_c   1.000
_cell.angle_alpha   90.00
_cell.angle_beta   90.00
_cell.angle_gamma   90.00
#
_symmetry.space_group_name_H-M   'P 1'
#
loop_
_entity.id
_entity.type
_entity.pdbx_description
1 polymer ?
#
loop_
_entity_poly.entity_id
_entity_poly.type
_entity_poly.pdbx_seq_one_letter_code
_entity_poly.pdbx_strand_id
1 'polypeptide(L)'
;MNKSTFKIPYGKNVYNNKEINAVLKTLKNNTQMGKAVNSFENKIAKLFSKKYGLMVNSGSSAVILALNVMNFPKGSEIITPCLNFGTALSATTLSNLTPIFVDCEVD
;
A
#
# COMPACT_ATOMS: atom_id res chain seq x y z
N MET A 1 5.03 16.22 -40.62
CA MET A 1 5.31 16.49 -39.19
C MET A 1 4.82 15.30 -38.39
N ASN A 2 5.72 14.41 -37.96
CA ASN A 2 5.37 13.29 -37.10
C ASN A 2 5.06 13.83 -35.70
N LYS A 3 3.79 13.89 -35.31
CA LYS A 3 3.41 14.10 -33.92
C LYS A 3 3.82 12.84 -33.14
N SER A 4 4.93 12.90 -32.43
CA SER A 4 5.25 11.86 -31.46
C SER A 4 4.17 11.88 -30.40
N THR A 5 3.25 10.92 -30.46
CA THR A 5 2.26 10.71 -29.41
C THR A 5 3.00 10.25 -28.17
N PHE A 6 3.18 11.15 -27.21
CA PHE A 6 3.73 10.81 -25.91
C PHE A 6 2.73 9.89 -25.19
N LYS A 7 3.08 8.61 -25.07
CA LYS A 7 2.26 7.65 -24.34
C LYS A 7 2.66 7.65 -22.86
N ILE A 8 1.72 8.04 -22.01
CA ILE A 8 1.89 7.93 -20.56
C ILE A 8 1.54 6.48 -20.17
N PRO A 9 2.48 5.67 -19.66
CA PRO A 9 2.17 4.31 -19.21
C PRO A 9 1.36 4.36 -17.91
N TYR A 10 0.54 3.34 -17.67
CA TYR A 10 -0.18 3.16 -16.41
C TYR A 10 0.76 3.09 -15.19
N GLY A 11 1.91 2.48 -15.36
CA GLY A 11 2.95 2.41 -14.34
C GLY A 11 4.33 2.29 -14.98
N LYS A 12 5.34 2.77 -14.29
CA LYS A 12 6.73 2.68 -14.72
C LYS A 12 7.62 2.45 -13.50
N ASN A 13 8.58 1.57 -13.63
CA ASN A 13 9.63 1.40 -12.62
C ASN A 13 10.56 2.62 -12.61
N VAL A 14 10.79 3.17 -11.43
CA VAL A 14 11.68 4.32 -11.20
C VAL A 14 12.74 3.92 -10.19
N TYR A 15 13.68 3.10 -10.61
CA TYR A 15 14.84 2.72 -9.80
C TYR A 15 16.10 2.76 -10.65
N ASN A 16 17.25 2.88 -9.98
CA ASN A 16 18.57 2.92 -10.59
C ASN A 16 19.54 1.95 -9.89
N ASN A 17 20.82 2.09 -10.14
CA ASN A 17 21.83 1.21 -9.57
C ASN A 17 21.91 1.22 -8.03
N LYS A 18 21.40 2.28 -7.36
CA LYS A 18 21.40 2.32 -5.89
C LYS A 18 20.45 1.29 -5.31
N GLU A 19 19.23 1.22 -5.85
CA GLU A 19 18.22 0.25 -5.44
C GLU A 19 18.65 -1.17 -5.80
N ILE A 20 19.17 -1.38 -7.01
CA ILE A 20 19.68 -2.67 -7.46
C ILE A 20 20.79 -3.17 -6.52
N ASN A 21 21.77 -2.33 -6.20
CA ASN A 21 22.88 -2.68 -5.31
C ASN A 21 22.39 -2.96 -3.87
N ALA A 22 21.39 -2.22 -3.39
CA ALA A 22 20.79 -2.48 -2.08
C ALA A 22 20.12 -3.86 -2.02
N VAL A 23 19.39 -4.24 -3.06
CA VAL A 23 18.77 -5.57 -3.19
C VAL A 23 19.85 -6.66 -3.24
N LEU A 24 20.86 -6.50 -4.09
CA LEU A 24 21.98 -7.45 -4.19
C LEU A 24 22.71 -7.63 -2.86
N LYS A 25 22.96 -6.56 -2.13
CA LYS A 25 23.57 -6.62 -0.79
C LYS A 25 22.68 -7.37 0.20
N THR A 26 21.38 -7.17 0.18
CA THR A 26 20.45 -7.88 1.05
C THR A 26 20.40 -9.37 0.74
N LEU A 27 20.31 -9.73 -0.55
CA LEU A 27 20.33 -11.13 -0.99
C LEU A 27 21.60 -11.87 -0.56
N LYS A 28 22.77 -11.20 -0.61
CA LYS A 28 24.05 -11.81 -0.23
C LYS A 28 24.22 -11.96 1.28
N ASN A 29 23.65 -11.09 2.09
CA ASN A 29 23.98 -10.98 3.50
C ASN A 29 22.85 -11.29 4.46
N ASN A 30 21.59 -11.09 4.07
CA ASN A 30 20.47 -11.25 4.99
C ASN A 30 19.12 -11.31 4.25
N THR A 31 18.63 -12.52 4.03
CA THR A 31 17.33 -12.77 3.36
C THR A 31 16.18 -13.01 4.33
N GLN A 32 16.43 -13.00 5.65
CA GLN A 32 15.38 -13.18 6.65
C GLN A 32 14.77 -11.84 7.07
N MET A 33 13.55 -11.86 7.58
CA MET A 33 12.92 -10.71 8.24
C MET A 33 13.80 -10.26 9.40
N GLY A 34 14.30 -9.05 9.33
CA GLY A 34 15.27 -8.60 10.32
C GLY A 34 15.59 -7.11 10.22
N LYS A 35 16.86 -6.77 10.33
CA LYS A 35 17.33 -5.37 10.47
C LYS A 35 16.83 -4.42 9.37
N ALA A 36 16.72 -4.85 8.13
CA ALA A 36 16.24 -4.03 7.02
C ALA A 36 14.76 -3.69 7.19
N VAL A 37 13.93 -4.67 7.54
CA VAL A 37 12.50 -4.50 7.81
C VAL A 37 12.30 -3.56 9.00
N ASN A 38 12.92 -3.83 10.14
CA ASN A 38 12.83 -2.99 11.34
C ASN A 38 13.28 -1.55 11.07
N SER A 39 14.35 -1.37 10.30
CA SER A 39 14.82 -0.02 9.91
C SER A 39 13.78 0.70 9.06
N PHE A 40 13.13 0.01 8.13
CA PHE A 40 12.08 0.58 7.29
C PHE A 40 10.84 0.94 8.12
N GLU A 41 10.34 0.03 8.94
CA GLU A 41 9.20 0.25 9.85
C GLU A 41 9.40 1.49 10.72
N ASN A 42 10.57 1.62 11.35
CA ASN A 42 10.90 2.77 12.20
C ASN A 42 10.94 4.10 11.41
N LYS A 43 11.48 4.08 10.19
CA LYS A 43 11.52 5.27 9.33
C LYS A 43 10.12 5.71 8.90
N ILE A 44 9.28 4.76 8.49
CA ILE A 44 7.90 5.05 8.10
C ILE A 44 7.08 5.52 9.30
N ALA A 45 7.18 4.84 10.44
CA ALA A 45 6.52 5.29 11.67
C ALA A 45 6.88 6.74 12.02
N LYS A 46 8.17 7.08 11.98
CA LYS A 46 8.66 8.44 12.23
C LYS A 46 8.13 9.46 11.20
N LEU A 47 8.11 9.10 9.92
CA LEU A 47 7.59 9.95 8.85
C LEU A 47 6.13 10.35 9.08
N PHE A 48 5.32 9.42 9.58
CA PHE A 48 3.90 9.64 9.89
C PHE A 48 3.63 10.02 11.35
N SER A 49 4.67 10.38 12.13
CA SER A 49 4.55 10.73 13.55
C SER A 49 3.83 9.65 14.38
N LYS A 50 4.08 8.38 14.04
CA LYS A 50 3.53 7.22 14.75
C LYS A 50 4.61 6.55 15.59
N LYS A 51 4.17 5.86 16.65
CA LYS A 51 5.07 5.14 17.55
C LYS A 51 5.61 3.87 16.92
N TYR A 52 4.79 3.19 16.13
CA TYR A 52 5.11 1.91 15.51
C TYR A 52 4.73 1.90 14.04
N GLY A 53 5.46 1.14 13.24
CA GLY A 53 5.12 0.75 11.88
C GLY A 53 5.19 -0.76 11.77
N LEU A 54 4.37 -1.36 10.95
CA LEU A 54 4.38 -2.78 10.64
C LEU A 54 4.44 -2.99 9.13
N MET A 55 5.47 -3.66 8.67
CA MET A 55 5.60 -4.04 7.27
C MET A 55 4.83 -5.33 6.99
N VAL A 56 4.06 -5.33 5.93
CA VAL A 56 3.33 -6.51 5.43
C VAL A 56 3.73 -6.78 3.98
N ASN A 57 3.33 -7.93 3.46
CA ASN A 57 3.73 -8.40 2.14
C ASN A 57 3.08 -7.64 0.96
N SER A 58 2.00 -6.91 1.19
CA SER A 58 1.29 -6.14 0.15
C SER A 58 0.43 -5.02 0.73
N GLY A 59 0.08 -4.03 -0.10
CA GLY A 59 -0.90 -3.01 0.25
C GLY A 59 -2.28 -3.60 0.58
N SER A 60 -2.66 -4.66 -0.13
CA SER A 60 -3.91 -5.39 0.15
C SER A 60 -3.95 -5.94 1.57
N SER A 61 -2.88 -6.61 1.99
CA SER A 61 -2.74 -7.11 3.37
C SER A 61 -2.74 -5.97 4.39
N ALA A 62 -2.14 -4.83 4.06
CA ALA A 62 -2.13 -3.66 4.92
C ALA A 62 -3.54 -3.12 5.18
N VAL A 63 -4.37 -2.99 4.14
CA VAL A 63 -5.75 -2.49 4.28
C VAL A 63 -6.60 -3.46 5.08
N ILE A 64 -6.53 -4.76 4.79
CA ILE A 64 -7.26 -5.80 5.55
C ILE A 64 -6.85 -5.76 7.02
N LEU A 65 -5.56 -5.73 7.30
CA LEU A 65 -5.05 -5.70 8.67
C LEU A 65 -5.47 -4.43 9.40
N ALA A 66 -5.45 -3.28 8.75
CA ALA A 66 -5.88 -2.01 9.33
C ALA A 66 -7.34 -2.05 9.76
N LEU A 67 -8.24 -2.54 8.91
CA LEU A 67 -9.67 -2.67 9.24
C LEU A 67 -9.89 -3.66 10.39
N ASN A 68 -9.17 -4.78 10.39
CA ASN A 68 -9.28 -5.78 11.45
C ASN A 68 -8.81 -5.23 12.81
N VAL A 69 -7.71 -4.48 12.84
CA VAL A 69 -7.18 -3.90 14.09
C VAL A 69 -8.11 -2.81 14.65
N MET A 70 -8.82 -2.07 13.80
CA MET A 70 -9.81 -1.08 14.23
C MET A 70 -11.03 -1.71 14.91
N ASN A 71 -11.29 -2.98 14.66
CA ASN A 71 -12.33 -3.79 15.32
C ASN A 71 -13.71 -3.09 15.35
N PHE A 72 -14.12 -2.52 14.23
CA PHE A 72 -15.44 -1.91 14.10
C PHE A 72 -16.56 -2.93 14.30
N PRO A 73 -17.72 -2.53 14.85
CA PRO A 73 -18.90 -3.37 14.90
C PRO A 73 -19.28 -3.90 13.51
N LYS A 74 -19.80 -5.15 13.44
CA LYS A 74 -20.29 -5.71 12.18
C LYS A 74 -21.35 -4.80 11.55
N GLY A 75 -21.28 -4.63 10.25
CA GLY A 75 -22.18 -3.76 9.49
C GLY A 75 -21.86 -2.28 9.55
N SER A 76 -20.81 -1.87 10.28
CA SER A 76 -20.35 -0.47 10.21
C SER A 76 -20.04 -0.07 8.78
N GLU A 77 -20.37 1.15 8.42
CA GLU A 77 -20.21 1.69 7.07
C GLU A 77 -18.81 2.24 6.84
N ILE A 78 -18.25 1.92 5.68
CA ILE A 78 -16.96 2.44 5.21
C ILE A 78 -17.16 3.16 3.89
N ILE A 79 -16.92 4.45 3.88
CA ILE A 79 -16.98 5.26 2.66
C ILE A 79 -15.78 4.95 1.78
N THR A 80 -16.03 4.62 0.52
CA THR A 80 -15.00 4.33 -0.47
C THR A 80 -15.38 4.89 -1.84
N PRO A 81 -14.45 5.44 -2.63
CA PRO A 81 -14.75 5.89 -3.98
C PRO A 81 -15.11 4.70 -4.88
N CYS A 82 -16.05 4.92 -5.81
CA CYS A 82 -16.44 3.92 -6.82
C CYS A 82 -15.26 3.53 -7.71
N LEU A 83 -14.45 4.51 -8.11
CA LEU A 83 -13.23 4.29 -8.88
C LEU A 83 -12.05 4.02 -7.92
N ASN A 84 -11.82 2.76 -7.59
CA ASN A 84 -10.76 2.35 -6.70
C ASN A 84 -10.25 0.96 -7.06
N PHE A 85 -9.10 0.58 -6.50
CA PHE A 85 -8.60 -0.78 -6.61
C PHE A 85 -9.49 -1.73 -5.79
N GLY A 86 -9.84 -2.89 -6.36
CA GLY A 86 -10.81 -3.83 -5.76
C GLY A 86 -10.52 -4.29 -4.33
N THR A 87 -9.28 -4.13 -3.87
CA THR A 87 -8.90 -4.48 -2.49
C THR A 87 -9.65 -3.67 -1.43
N ALA A 88 -9.97 -2.41 -1.69
CA ALA A 88 -10.71 -1.59 -0.72
C ALA A 88 -12.09 -2.22 -0.44
N LEU A 89 -12.79 -2.65 -1.48
CA LEU A 89 -14.06 -3.37 -1.37
C LEU A 89 -13.88 -4.74 -0.69
N SER A 90 -12.90 -5.51 -1.15
CA SER A 90 -12.64 -6.85 -0.59
C SER A 90 -12.27 -6.79 0.89
N ALA A 91 -11.44 -5.84 1.29
CA ALA A 91 -11.07 -5.66 2.69
C ALA A 91 -12.27 -5.29 3.57
N THR A 92 -13.14 -4.40 3.09
CA THR A 92 -14.37 -4.00 3.78
C THR A 92 -15.30 -5.20 3.99
N THR A 93 -15.57 -5.97 2.94
CA THR A 93 -16.47 -7.14 3.00
C THR A 93 -15.88 -8.28 3.84
N LEU A 94 -14.60 -8.56 3.72
CA LEU A 94 -13.90 -9.57 4.54
C LEU A 94 -13.89 -9.21 6.03
N SER A 95 -13.94 -7.93 6.36
CA SER A 95 -14.03 -7.44 7.73
C SER A 95 -15.48 -7.36 8.24
N ASN A 96 -16.47 -7.90 7.50
CA ASN A 96 -17.90 -7.83 7.80
C ASN A 96 -18.43 -6.39 7.94
N LEU A 97 -17.89 -5.47 7.17
CA LEU A 97 -18.29 -4.07 7.10
C LEU A 97 -19.09 -3.81 5.82
N THR A 98 -19.82 -2.70 5.77
CA THR A 98 -20.67 -2.31 4.64
C THR A 98 -20.00 -1.20 3.83
N PRO A 99 -19.65 -1.42 2.55
CA PRO A 99 -19.10 -0.36 1.72
C PRO A 99 -20.18 0.62 1.29
N ILE A 100 -19.93 1.91 1.47
CA ILE A 100 -20.75 3.01 0.96
C ILE A 100 -19.95 3.69 -0.13
N PHE A 101 -20.45 3.59 -1.36
CA PHE A 101 -19.78 4.15 -2.52
C PHE A 101 -20.10 5.64 -2.67
N VAL A 102 -19.05 6.41 -2.94
CA VAL A 102 -19.13 7.81 -3.35
C VAL A 102 -18.49 7.98 -4.70
N ASP A 103 -18.99 8.94 -5.47
CA ASP A 103 -18.39 9.26 -6.76
C ASP A 103 -17.13 10.11 -6.58
N CYS A 104 -16.33 10.20 -7.65
CA CYS A 104 -15.16 11.06 -7.73
C CYS A 104 -15.49 12.23 -8.65
N GLU A 105 -15.18 13.45 -8.22
CA GLU A 105 -15.27 14.62 -9.08
C GLU A 105 -14.20 14.60 -10.17
N VAL A 106 -14.49 15.25 -11.29
CA VAL A 106 -13.61 15.27 -12.47
C VAL A 106 -12.58 16.40 -12.41
N ASP A 107 -12.75 17.35 -11.48
CA ASP A 107 -11.91 18.56 -11.35
C ASP A 107 -10.64 18.33 -10.54
#